data_cd6cd06d9d4e51d85d85b01dabaf81c2
#
_entry.id   cd6cd06d9d4e51d85d85b01dabaf81c2
#
_cell.length_a   1.000
_cell.length_b   1.000
_cell.length_c   1.000
_cell.angle_alpha   90.00
_cell.angle_beta   90.00
_cell.angle_gamma   90.00
#
_symmetry.space_group_name_H-M   'P 1'
#
loop_
_entity.id
_entity.type
_entity.pdbx_description
1 polymer ?
#
loop_
_entity_poly.entity_id
_entity_poly.type
_entity_poly.pdbx_seq_one_letter_code
_entity_poly.pdbx_strand_id
1 'polypeptide(L)'
;MNDNKHNIYFKHVVHTINRDDIVRKIEISEITKKPLLVKVGFDPTSMNLHVGHSILFNKLSEFQRMGHLIIFIIGDFTTQVGDPTGRNKLRPILSSKKIRRNSNSFYKQAMAFLNKKQTIFKYNSEWFNYLKLKDILNIASNFSLQQLLERTDFMSRFKYHQTISMHEMLYPLLQGYDSFIIGADIEIGGTDQLFNLVAGRHVMKKFGYSPQGIMTLPIIEGLDAHFSNGHLIGKKMSKSFNNSISLFDDPFTKFRKIMSIHDELMWKYYKIFFSYSTNDIVLIKSSDDHIKGEKIKLAIKMLSSTIGFQIAMKAMKKFNQFFGRSDAIEDKNIFTITIENDPNLNLIDILFKYKYVKSRSEGKRLIRQKGLYLNNNIVKDLNVTLDSKQMNSIRIGKKIRANIQFSLSNLKFSSE
;
A
#
# COMPACT_ATOMS: atom_id res chain seq x y z
N MET A 1 -30.38 7.25 -20.23
CA MET A 1 -29.10 7.90 -20.62
C MET A 1 -28.25 8.42 -19.47
N ASN A 2 -28.71 8.40 -18.21
CA ASN A 2 -27.95 8.93 -17.05
C ASN A 2 -27.09 7.90 -16.30
N ASP A 3 -27.15 6.63 -16.63
CA ASP A 3 -26.43 5.56 -15.87
C ASP A 3 -24.91 5.67 -15.90
N ASN A 4 -24.33 6.24 -16.94
CA ASN A 4 -22.88 6.35 -17.05
C ASN A 4 -22.26 7.47 -16.18
N LYS A 5 -23.01 8.55 -15.91
CA LYS A 5 -22.48 9.70 -15.17
C LYS A 5 -22.21 9.37 -13.69
N HIS A 6 -23.10 8.58 -13.09
CA HIS A 6 -22.98 8.21 -11.67
C HIS A 6 -22.08 7.01 -11.41
N ASN A 7 -21.67 6.28 -12.45
CA ASN A 7 -20.81 5.10 -12.30
C ASN A 7 -19.43 5.41 -11.63
N ILE A 8 -18.96 6.64 -11.74
CA ILE A 8 -17.71 7.06 -11.07
C ILE A 8 -17.80 6.92 -9.54
N TYR A 9 -18.97 7.18 -8.95
CA TYR A 9 -19.18 7.05 -7.51
C TYR A 9 -19.09 5.59 -7.03
N PHE A 10 -19.45 4.65 -7.91
CA PHE A 10 -19.51 3.21 -7.58
C PHE A 10 -18.26 2.43 -8.02
N LYS A 11 -17.29 3.10 -8.64
CA LYS A 11 -16.03 2.47 -9.04
C LYS A 11 -15.32 1.89 -7.81
N HIS A 12 -14.84 0.64 -7.89
CA HIS A 12 -14.19 -0.11 -6.81
C HIS A 12 -15.06 -0.39 -5.58
N VAL A 13 -16.34 -0.10 -5.61
CA VAL A 13 -17.27 -0.49 -4.54
C VAL A 13 -17.62 -1.96 -4.70
N VAL A 14 -17.57 -2.73 -3.60
CA VAL A 14 -17.91 -4.16 -3.58
C VAL A 14 -19.39 -4.36 -3.27
N HIS A 15 -19.87 -3.72 -2.20
CA HIS A 15 -21.28 -3.75 -1.83
C HIS A 15 -21.82 -2.32 -1.75
N THR A 16 -23.02 -2.15 -2.27
CA THR A 16 -23.79 -0.91 -2.16
C THR A 16 -25.14 -1.27 -1.56
N ILE A 17 -25.53 -0.61 -0.47
CA ILE A 17 -26.87 -0.74 0.09
C ILE A 17 -27.63 0.55 -0.17
N ASN A 18 -28.83 0.41 -0.73
CA ASN A 18 -29.68 1.51 -1.10
C ASN A 18 -29.10 2.37 -2.25
N ARG A 19 -28.68 1.72 -3.30
CA ARG A 19 -28.05 2.37 -4.48
C ARG A 19 -28.91 3.51 -5.05
N ASP A 20 -30.20 3.27 -5.23
CA ASP A 20 -31.12 4.25 -5.84
C ASP A 20 -31.25 5.51 -4.96
N ASP A 21 -31.24 5.34 -3.64
CA ASP A 21 -31.26 6.48 -2.72
C ASP A 21 -29.94 7.27 -2.76
N ILE A 22 -28.82 6.56 -2.90
CA ILE A 22 -27.51 7.22 -3.08
C ILE A 22 -27.50 8.04 -4.37
N VAL A 23 -27.99 7.48 -5.49
CA VAL A 23 -28.09 8.19 -6.77
C VAL A 23 -28.98 9.41 -6.62
N ARG A 24 -30.17 9.24 -6.02
CA ARG A 24 -31.09 10.36 -5.75
C ARG A 24 -30.44 11.46 -4.92
N LYS A 25 -29.73 11.11 -3.85
CA LYS A 25 -29.00 12.08 -3.02
C LYS A 25 -27.93 12.83 -3.82
N ILE A 26 -27.21 12.13 -4.70
CA ILE A 26 -26.22 12.73 -5.60
C ILE A 26 -26.89 13.73 -6.54
N GLU A 27 -28.00 13.35 -7.18
CA GLU A 27 -28.76 14.23 -8.08
C GLU A 27 -29.28 15.48 -7.36
N ILE A 28 -29.86 15.32 -6.16
CA ILE A 28 -30.29 16.44 -5.33
C ILE A 28 -29.11 17.36 -4.98
N SER A 29 -27.96 16.78 -4.62
CA SER A 29 -26.74 17.55 -4.33
C SER A 29 -26.26 18.35 -5.55
N GLU A 30 -26.29 17.75 -6.73
CA GLU A 30 -25.93 18.43 -8.00
C GLU A 30 -26.85 19.60 -8.33
N ILE A 31 -28.18 19.43 -8.12
CA ILE A 31 -29.18 20.45 -8.37
C ILE A 31 -29.07 21.59 -7.33
N THR A 32 -29.04 21.23 -6.06
CA THR A 32 -29.07 22.19 -4.95
C THR A 32 -27.72 22.83 -4.64
N LYS A 33 -26.64 22.30 -5.24
CA LYS A 33 -25.25 22.67 -4.94
C LYS A 33 -24.86 22.47 -3.45
N LYS A 34 -25.63 21.67 -2.72
CA LYS A 34 -25.32 21.30 -1.34
C LYS A 34 -24.48 20.03 -1.32
N PRO A 35 -23.29 20.05 -0.68
CA PRO A 35 -22.45 18.86 -0.61
C PRO A 35 -23.10 17.74 0.21
N LEU A 36 -22.91 16.48 -0.18
CA LEU A 36 -23.24 15.34 0.65
C LEU A 36 -22.22 15.23 1.80
N LEU A 37 -22.70 14.72 2.93
CA LEU A 37 -21.88 14.36 4.08
C LEU A 37 -21.47 12.89 3.99
N VAL A 38 -20.21 12.65 3.60
CA VAL A 38 -19.65 11.32 3.46
C VAL A 38 -18.86 10.96 4.72
N LYS A 39 -19.42 10.05 5.52
CA LYS A 39 -18.83 9.61 6.79
C LYS A 39 -17.83 8.48 6.56
N VAL A 40 -16.75 8.53 7.32
CA VAL A 40 -15.80 7.42 7.52
C VAL A 40 -15.35 7.40 8.97
N GLY A 41 -15.25 6.23 9.57
CA GLY A 41 -14.78 6.05 10.95
C GLY A 41 -13.48 5.26 11.03
N PHE A 42 -12.62 5.65 11.95
CA PHE A 42 -11.36 4.96 12.25
C PHE A 42 -11.09 4.90 13.75
N ASP A 43 -10.86 3.72 14.26
CA ASP A 43 -10.34 3.49 15.60
C ASP A 43 -8.80 3.64 15.60
N PRO A 44 -8.22 4.57 16.36
CA PRO A 44 -6.78 4.81 16.38
C PRO A 44 -6.02 3.74 17.21
N THR A 45 -6.15 2.49 16.81
CA THR A 45 -5.53 1.34 17.50
C THR A 45 -4.01 1.22 17.26
N SER A 46 -3.50 1.85 16.22
CA SER A 46 -2.07 1.89 15.87
C SER A 46 -1.67 3.26 15.34
N MET A 47 -0.37 3.56 15.31
CA MET A 47 0.13 4.87 14.84
C MET A 47 0.16 5.01 13.32
N ASN A 48 0.32 3.92 12.58
CA ASN A 48 0.63 3.98 11.16
C ASN A 48 -0.47 3.33 10.33
N LEU A 49 -0.83 4.01 9.26
CA LEU A 49 -1.68 3.49 8.20
C LEU A 49 -0.84 2.62 7.24
N HIS A 50 -1.48 1.68 6.59
CA HIS A 50 -0.87 0.80 5.59
C HIS A 50 -1.55 0.97 4.22
N VAL A 51 -0.98 0.40 3.18
CA VAL A 51 -1.44 0.53 1.79
C VAL A 51 -2.93 0.17 1.62
N GLY A 52 -3.46 -0.78 2.41
CA GLY A 52 -4.90 -1.08 2.39
C GLY A 52 -5.80 0.13 2.71
N HIS A 53 -5.35 1.05 3.56
CA HIS A 53 -6.11 2.26 3.86
C HIS A 53 -6.13 3.27 2.69
N SER A 54 -5.12 3.25 1.80
CA SER A 54 -5.11 4.17 0.67
C SER A 54 -6.27 3.93 -0.31
N ILE A 55 -6.83 2.71 -0.34
CA ILE A 55 -8.03 2.40 -1.13
C ILE A 55 -9.19 3.31 -0.68
N LEU A 56 -9.39 3.37 0.64
CA LEU A 56 -10.44 4.19 1.24
C LEU A 56 -10.15 5.69 1.05
N PHE A 57 -8.91 6.13 1.28
CA PHE A 57 -8.55 7.54 1.07
C PHE A 57 -8.70 7.98 -0.39
N ASN A 58 -8.37 7.12 -1.34
CA ASN A 58 -8.58 7.41 -2.76
C ASN A 58 -10.07 7.60 -3.06
N LYS A 59 -10.95 6.74 -2.54
CA LYS A 59 -12.39 6.86 -2.69
C LYS A 59 -12.92 8.16 -2.05
N LEU A 60 -12.48 8.49 -0.85
CA LEU A 60 -12.86 9.74 -0.20
C LEU A 60 -12.38 10.97 -0.99
N SER A 61 -11.17 10.93 -1.53
CA SER A 61 -10.64 11.99 -2.40
C SER A 61 -11.44 12.12 -3.71
N GLU A 62 -11.98 11.02 -4.25
CA GLU A 62 -12.91 11.06 -5.40
C GLU A 62 -14.18 11.85 -5.03
N PHE A 63 -14.81 11.57 -3.88
CA PHE A 63 -15.96 12.34 -3.41
C PHE A 63 -15.64 13.82 -3.22
N GLN A 64 -14.47 14.17 -2.69
CA GLN A 64 -14.04 15.56 -2.56
C GLN A 64 -13.89 16.25 -3.92
N ARG A 65 -13.31 15.59 -4.92
CA ARG A 65 -13.22 16.13 -6.28
C ARG A 65 -14.58 16.39 -6.92
N MET A 66 -15.61 15.67 -6.49
CA MET A 66 -16.99 15.84 -6.90
C MET A 66 -17.76 16.88 -6.04
N GLY A 67 -17.06 17.56 -5.12
CA GLY A 67 -17.61 18.66 -4.34
C GLY A 67 -18.19 18.28 -2.98
N HIS A 68 -18.08 17.03 -2.54
CA HIS A 68 -18.68 16.56 -1.29
C HIS A 68 -17.74 16.76 -0.08
N LEU A 69 -18.33 16.75 1.13
CA LEU A 69 -17.62 16.90 2.40
C LEU A 69 -17.37 15.53 3.04
N ILE A 70 -16.15 15.32 3.51
CA ILE A 70 -15.77 14.14 4.26
C ILE A 70 -15.85 14.42 5.76
N ILE A 71 -16.66 13.63 6.46
CA ILE A 71 -16.70 13.63 7.92
C ILE A 71 -15.85 12.45 8.40
N PHE A 72 -14.66 12.78 8.89
CA PHE A 72 -13.70 11.81 9.37
C PHE A 72 -13.84 11.65 10.87
N ILE A 73 -14.43 10.53 11.31
CA ILE A 73 -14.61 10.23 12.73
C ILE A 73 -13.41 9.47 13.25
N ILE A 74 -12.80 10.03 14.28
CA ILE A 74 -11.80 9.34 15.08
C ILE A 74 -12.52 8.71 16.27
N GLY A 75 -12.56 7.39 16.30
CA GLY A 75 -13.19 6.60 17.34
C GLY A 75 -12.34 6.52 18.60
N ASP A 76 -12.09 7.64 19.27
CA ASP A 76 -11.30 7.67 20.50
C ASP A 76 -12.06 7.06 21.68
N PHE A 77 -13.36 7.15 21.70
CA PHE A 77 -14.23 6.44 22.65
C PHE A 77 -14.38 4.97 22.24
N THR A 78 -14.77 4.69 20.99
CA THR A 78 -15.00 3.32 20.50
C THR A 78 -13.73 2.47 20.49
N THR A 79 -12.55 3.04 20.39
CA THR A 79 -11.27 2.33 20.58
C THR A 79 -11.14 1.70 21.96
N GLN A 80 -11.76 2.28 22.99
CA GLN A 80 -11.74 1.72 24.35
C GLN A 80 -12.68 0.53 24.48
N VAL A 81 -13.76 0.52 23.70
CA VAL A 81 -14.66 -0.63 23.57
C VAL A 81 -13.99 -1.73 22.73
N GLY A 82 -13.45 -1.37 21.58
CA GLY A 82 -12.75 -2.23 20.65
C GLY A 82 -13.67 -2.94 19.65
N ASP A 83 -13.43 -2.68 18.36
CA ASP A 83 -14.15 -3.36 17.28
C ASP A 83 -13.88 -4.87 17.29
N PRO A 84 -14.89 -5.73 17.43
CA PRO A 84 -14.74 -7.19 17.40
C PRO A 84 -14.48 -7.74 15.99
N THR A 85 -14.67 -6.94 14.92
CA THR A 85 -14.60 -7.37 13.53
C THR A 85 -13.35 -8.18 13.20
N GLY A 86 -13.54 -9.42 12.73
CA GLY A 86 -12.48 -10.31 12.26
C GLY A 86 -11.49 -10.75 13.34
N ARG A 87 -11.92 -10.83 14.60
CA ARG A 87 -11.08 -11.21 15.74
C ARG A 87 -11.66 -12.34 16.57
N ASN A 88 -10.78 -13.20 17.01
CA ASN A 88 -11.13 -14.32 17.91
C ASN A 88 -10.77 -14.02 19.39
N LYS A 89 -10.20 -12.84 19.68
CA LYS A 89 -9.77 -12.45 21.04
C LYS A 89 -10.07 -10.98 21.29
N LEU A 90 -10.33 -10.64 22.55
CA LEU A 90 -10.50 -9.27 23.01
C LEU A 90 -9.31 -8.37 22.65
N ARG A 91 -9.59 -7.12 22.32
CA ARG A 91 -8.55 -6.11 22.17
C ARG A 91 -8.03 -5.66 23.54
N PRO A 92 -6.72 -5.50 23.70
CA PRO A 92 -6.21 -4.84 24.89
C PRO A 92 -6.67 -3.37 24.91
N ILE A 93 -7.18 -2.93 26.05
CA ILE A 93 -7.60 -1.54 26.26
C ILE A 93 -6.38 -0.63 26.16
N LEU A 94 -6.50 0.40 25.34
CA LEU A 94 -5.45 1.39 25.16
C LEU A 94 -5.63 2.56 26.14
N SER A 95 -4.54 3.09 26.69
CA SER A 95 -4.60 4.31 27.48
C SER A 95 -5.00 5.53 26.64
N SER A 96 -5.70 6.49 27.23
CA SER A 96 -6.13 7.73 26.57
C SER A 96 -4.93 8.51 25.94
N LYS A 97 -3.78 8.50 26.61
CA LYS A 97 -2.53 9.10 26.06
C LYS A 97 -2.10 8.41 24.75
N LYS A 98 -2.19 7.09 24.68
CA LYS A 98 -1.83 6.32 23.47
C LYS A 98 -2.85 6.53 22.37
N ILE A 99 -4.15 6.57 22.69
CA ILE A 99 -5.23 6.89 21.75
C ILE A 99 -5.00 8.27 21.14
N ARG A 100 -4.78 9.30 21.96
CA ARG A 100 -4.52 10.68 21.50
C ARG A 100 -3.29 10.77 20.59
N ARG A 101 -2.20 10.08 20.94
CA ARG A 101 -0.99 10.02 20.09
C ARG A 101 -1.28 9.38 18.72
N ASN A 102 -2.02 8.27 18.72
CA ASN A 102 -2.40 7.59 17.50
C ASN A 102 -3.35 8.44 16.65
N SER A 103 -4.34 9.10 17.25
CA SER A 103 -5.27 10.01 16.59
C SER A 103 -4.56 11.14 15.85
N ASN A 104 -3.59 11.78 16.52
CA ASN A 104 -2.77 12.82 15.88
C ASN A 104 -1.95 12.29 14.70
N SER A 105 -1.47 11.05 14.80
CA SER A 105 -0.78 10.40 13.68
C SER A 105 -1.72 10.12 12.53
N PHE A 106 -2.93 9.61 12.79
CA PHE A 106 -3.96 9.37 11.77
C PHE A 106 -4.36 10.66 11.05
N TYR A 107 -4.61 11.72 11.80
CA TYR A 107 -4.91 13.04 11.22
C TYR A 107 -3.85 13.47 10.20
N LYS A 108 -2.56 13.47 10.61
CA LYS A 108 -1.46 13.86 9.72
C LYS A 108 -1.36 12.99 8.48
N GLN A 109 -1.61 11.69 8.63
CA GLN A 109 -1.52 10.73 7.55
C GLN A 109 -2.72 10.85 6.59
N ALA A 110 -3.94 11.04 7.10
CA ALA A 110 -5.13 11.26 6.28
C ALA A 110 -5.01 12.55 5.45
N MET A 111 -4.45 13.61 6.03
CA MET A 111 -4.26 14.90 5.34
C MET A 111 -3.25 14.87 4.20
N ALA A 112 -2.44 13.81 4.07
CA ALA A 112 -1.62 13.61 2.88
C ALA A 112 -2.44 13.17 1.64
N PHE A 113 -3.66 12.68 1.85
CA PHE A 113 -4.55 12.20 0.79
C PHE A 113 -5.77 13.08 0.58
N LEU A 114 -6.22 13.79 1.62
CA LEU A 114 -7.49 14.49 1.64
C LEU A 114 -7.32 16.01 1.59
N ASN A 115 -8.27 16.68 0.93
CA ASN A 115 -8.34 18.14 0.93
C ASN A 115 -8.82 18.64 2.30
N LYS A 116 -8.00 19.42 2.99
CA LYS A 116 -8.28 19.94 4.32
C LYS A 116 -9.55 20.82 4.37
N LYS A 117 -9.83 21.58 3.33
CA LYS A 117 -11.03 22.47 3.27
C LYS A 117 -12.35 21.68 3.15
N GLN A 118 -12.28 20.44 2.69
CA GLN A 118 -13.43 19.55 2.49
C GLN A 118 -13.41 18.36 3.46
N THR A 119 -12.63 18.42 4.53
CA THR A 119 -12.56 17.36 5.55
C THR A 119 -12.83 17.95 6.93
N ILE A 120 -13.84 17.41 7.59
CA ILE A 120 -14.20 17.76 8.98
C ILE A 120 -13.80 16.57 9.85
N PHE A 121 -12.91 16.80 10.82
CA PHE A 121 -12.52 15.81 11.81
C PHE A 121 -13.38 15.94 13.05
N LYS A 122 -13.90 14.81 13.52
CA LYS A 122 -14.69 14.69 14.75
C LYS A 122 -14.15 13.57 15.60
N TYR A 123 -14.17 13.75 16.89
CA TYR A 123 -13.89 12.71 17.88
C TYR A 123 -15.21 12.21 18.46
N ASN A 124 -15.43 10.90 18.46
CA ASN A 124 -16.72 10.42 18.94
C ASN A 124 -16.87 10.51 20.49
N SER A 125 -15.80 10.76 21.22
CA SER A 125 -15.87 11.21 22.60
C SER A 125 -16.63 12.55 22.76
N GLU A 126 -16.74 13.39 21.72
CA GLU A 126 -17.50 14.65 21.74
C GLU A 126 -18.99 14.44 22.09
N TRP A 127 -19.56 13.30 21.79
CA TRP A 127 -20.95 12.95 22.15
C TRP A 127 -21.08 11.80 23.13
N PHE A 128 -20.22 10.76 23.05
CA PHE A 128 -20.32 9.61 23.96
C PHE A 128 -20.05 9.94 25.42
N ASN A 129 -19.20 10.90 25.73
CA ASN A 129 -18.92 11.32 27.10
C ASN A 129 -20.12 11.96 27.81
N TYR A 130 -21.13 12.41 27.05
CA TYR A 130 -22.32 13.08 27.61
C TYR A 130 -23.56 12.17 27.63
N LEU A 131 -23.50 10.97 27.04
CA LEU A 131 -24.61 10.03 27.08
C LEU A 131 -24.81 9.49 28.50
N LYS A 132 -26.06 9.49 28.92
CA LYS A 132 -26.48 8.84 30.16
C LYS A 132 -26.76 7.38 29.89
N LEU A 133 -26.79 6.56 30.95
CA LEU A 133 -27.12 5.13 30.86
C LEU A 133 -28.44 4.89 30.11
N LYS A 134 -29.45 5.71 30.36
CA LYS A 134 -30.76 5.62 29.70
C LYS A 134 -30.64 5.79 28.18
N ASP A 135 -29.75 6.64 27.70
CA ASP A 135 -29.54 6.88 26.28
C ASP A 135 -28.87 5.67 25.61
N ILE A 136 -27.90 5.07 26.31
CA ILE A 136 -27.24 3.82 25.87
C ILE A 136 -28.27 2.68 25.80
N LEU A 137 -29.14 2.53 26.82
CA LEU A 137 -30.22 1.54 26.81
C LEU A 137 -31.21 1.76 25.67
N ASN A 138 -31.55 3.01 25.38
CA ASN A 138 -32.40 3.35 24.23
C ASN A 138 -31.72 3.02 22.88
N ILE A 139 -30.44 3.23 22.75
CA ILE A 139 -29.68 2.80 21.56
C ILE A 139 -29.67 1.27 21.49
N ALA A 140 -29.38 0.59 22.59
CA ALA A 140 -29.30 -0.88 22.65
C ALA A 140 -30.65 -1.57 22.37
N SER A 141 -31.78 -0.96 22.71
CA SER A 141 -33.13 -1.50 22.45
C SER A 141 -33.48 -1.61 20.96
N ASN A 142 -32.64 -1.09 20.08
CA ASN A 142 -32.81 -1.17 18.61
C ASN A 142 -32.42 -2.52 18.02
N PHE A 143 -31.76 -3.39 18.82
CA PHE A 143 -31.24 -4.66 18.34
C PHE A 143 -31.59 -5.78 19.28
N SER A 144 -32.01 -6.90 18.73
CA SER A 144 -32.08 -8.13 19.47
C SER A 144 -30.72 -8.80 19.59
N LEU A 145 -30.55 -9.63 20.61
CA LEU A 145 -29.37 -10.46 20.77
C LEU A 145 -29.14 -11.37 19.53
N GLN A 146 -30.25 -11.92 18.98
CA GLN A 146 -30.19 -12.76 17.78
C GLN A 146 -29.57 -12.03 16.59
N GLN A 147 -30.02 -10.80 16.34
CA GLN A 147 -29.44 -9.95 15.24
C GLN A 147 -27.95 -9.69 15.44
N LEU A 148 -27.52 -9.45 16.69
CA LEU A 148 -26.09 -9.24 16.96
C LEU A 148 -25.27 -10.53 16.75
N LEU A 149 -25.85 -11.69 17.07
CA LEU A 149 -25.21 -12.99 16.88
C LEU A 149 -25.14 -13.44 15.42
N GLU A 150 -25.90 -12.83 14.50
CA GLU A 150 -25.77 -13.08 13.05
C GLU A 150 -24.40 -12.63 12.49
N ARG A 151 -23.69 -11.80 13.19
CA ARG A 151 -22.31 -11.44 12.85
C ARG A 151 -21.42 -12.67 12.80
N THR A 152 -20.72 -12.87 11.71
CA THR A 152 -19.91 -14.09 11.47
C THR A 152 -18.87 -14.34 12.56
N ASP A 153 -18.25 -13.29 13.10
CA ASP A 153 -17.28 -13.39 14.19
C ASP A 153 -17.93 -13.75 15.53
N PHE A 154 -19.09 -13.17 15.87
CA PHE A 154 -19.84 -13.55 17.07
C PHE A 154 -20.42 -14.95 16.92
N MET A 155 -21.02 -15.30 15.80
CA MET A 155 -21.54 -16.64 15.52
C MET A 155 -20.43 -17.69 15.66
N SER A 156 -19.26 -17.43 15.09
CA SER A 156 -18.11 -18.34 15.20
C SER A 156 -17.69 -18.51 16.66
N ARG A 157 -17.51 -17.41 17.39
CA ARG A 157 -17.09 -17.45 18.81
C ARG A 157 -18.13 -18.14 19.67
N PHE A 158 -19.41 -17.89 19.43
CA PHE A 158 -20.51 -18.56 20.14
C PHE A 158 -20.49 -20.08 19.89
N LYS A 159 -20.37 -20.49 18.62
CA LYS A 159 -20.30 -21.90 18.22
C LYS A 159 -19.11 -22.65 18.85
N TYR A 160 -17.97 -21.99 19.01
CA TYR A 160 -16.75 -22.59 19.59
C TYR A 160 -16.60 -22.29 21.09
N HIS A 161 -17.66 -21.87 21.78
CA HIS A 161 -17.65 -21.54 23.20
C HIS A 161 -16.56 -20.53 23.62
N GLN A 162 -16.23 -19.62 22.75
CA GLN A 162 -15.26 -18.54 23.02
C GLN A 162 -15.98 -17.35 23.65
N THR A 163 -15.32 -16.67 24.57
CA THR A 163 -15.91 -15.54 25.31
C THR A 163 -16.32 -14.41 24.39
N ILE A 164 -17.55 -13.93 24.50
CA ILE A 164 -18.07 -12.71 23.89
C ILE A 164 -18.41 -11.76 25.03
N SER A 165 -17.79 -10.59 25.07
CA SER A 165 -18.03 -9.61 26.11
C SER A 165 -19.17 -8.67 25.74
N MET A 166 -19.98 -8.28 26.72
CA MET A 166 -21.14 -7.40 26.51
C MET A 166 -20.79 -6.07 25.84
N HIS A 167 -19.65 -5.48 26.20
CA HIS A 167 -19.24 -4.22 25.57
C HIS A 167 -18.93 -4.34 24.07
N GLU A 168 -18.43 -5.51 23.60
CA GLU A 168 -18.21 -5.76 22.18
C GLU A 168 -19.53 -5.78 21.39
N MET A 169 -20.60 -6.27 22.01
CA MET A 169 -21.93 -6.27 21.38
C MET A 169 -22.51 -4.87 21.19
N LEU A 170 -22.09 -3.91 22.00
CA LEU A 170 -22.49 -2.52 21.85
C LEU A 170 -21.73 -1.79 20.70
N TYR A 171 -20.59 -2.29 20.28
CA TYR A 171 -19.75 -1.60 19.29
C TYR A 171 -20.49 -1.24 17.99
N PRO A 172 -21.24 -2.13 17.32
CA PRO A 172 -22.00 -1.77 16.11
C PRO A 172 -23.02 -0.65 16.35
N LEU A 173 -23.62 -0.63 17.54
CA LEU A 173 -24.60 0.38 17.92
C LEU A 173 -23.96 1.76 18.10
N LEU A 174 -22.78 1.79 18.72
CA LEU A 174 -22.01 3.03 18.89
C LEU A 174 -21.59 3.59 17.52
N GLN A 175 -21.07 2.76 16.61
CA GLN A 175 -20.75 3.21 15.24
C GLN A 175 -22.01 3.72 14.51
N GLY A 176 -23.16 3.06 14.75
CA GLY A 176 -24.46 3.52 14.21
C GLY A 176 -24.89 4.87 14.78
N TYR A 177 -24.67 5.09 16.06
CA TYR A 177 -24.97 6.37 16.71
C TYR A 177 -24.07 7.50 16.18
N ASP A 178 -22.81 7.23 15.84
CA ASP A 178 -21.96 8.17 15.12
C ASP A 178 -22.64 8.68 13.83
N SER A 179 -23.25 7.77 13.06
CA SER A 179 -23.92 8.12 11.79
C SER A 179 -25.16 9.00 12.03
N PHE A 180 -25.90 8.71 13.09
CA PHE A 180 -27.05 9.52 13.50
C PHE A 180 -26.62 10.93 13.90
N ILE A 181 -25.65 11.08 14.79
CA ILE A 181 -25.18 12.41 15.25
C ILE A 181 -24.65 13.26 14.10
N ILE A 182 -23.97 12.65 13.14
CA ILE A 182 -23.41 13.36 11.98
C ILE A 182 -24.51 13.70 10.94
N GLY A 183 -25.61 12.95 10.92
CA GLY A 183 -26.57 13.05 9.83
C GLY A 183 -25.97 12.62 8.49
N ALA A 184 -25.21 11.55 8.48
CA ALA A 184 -24.46 11.10 7.31
C ALA A 184 -25.38 10.75 6.13
N ASP A 185 -25.04 11.24 4.92
CA ASP A 185 -25.75 10.86 3.68
C ASP A 185 -25.23 9.52 3.14
N ILE A 186 -23.93 9.33 3.21
CA ILE A 186 -23.22 8.12 2.76
C ILE A 186 -22.20 7.73 3.83
N GLU A 187 -22.09 6.43 4.10
CA GLU A 187 -21.03 5.89 4.95
C GLU A 187 -20.19 4.90 4.15
N ILE A 188 -18.85 5.08 4.19
CA ILE A 188 -17.89 4.23 3.47
C ILE A 188 -17.04 3.46 4.48
N GLY A 189 -16.90 2.15 4.24
CA GLY A 189 -16.04 1.28 5.05
C GLY A 189 -15.42 0.14 4.25
N GLY A 190 -14.65 -0.72 4.91
CA GLY A 190 -14.21 -1.98 4.35
C GLY A 190 -15.35 -3.01 4.28
N THR A 191 -15.23 -4.03 3.43
CA THR A 191 -16.24 -5.11 3.38
C THR A 191 -16.44 -5.81 4.72
N ASP A 192 -15.43 -5.84 5.57
CA ASP A 192 -15.52 -6.38 6.94
C ASP A 192 -16.36 -5.54 7.90
N GLN A 193 -16.63 -4.29 7.54
CA GLN A 193 -17.45 -3.36 8.33
C GLN A 193 -18.95 -3.40 7.96
N LEU A 194 -19.34 -4.23 6.97
CA LEU A 194 -20.69 -4.21 6.42
C LEU A 194 -21.78 -4.31 7.51
N PHE A 195 -21.61 -5.21 8.49
CA PHE A 195 -22.57 -5.35 9.58
C PHE A 195 -22.72 -4.07 10.41
N ASN A 196 -21.59 -3.44 10.78
CA ASN A 196 -21.60 -2.20 11.57
C ASN A 196 -22.27 -1.06 10.79
N LEU A 197 -22.00 -0.98 9.47
CA LEU A 197 -22.60 0.01 8.58
C LEU A 197 -24.12 -0.17 8.48
N VAL A 198 -24.59 -1.42 8.37
CA VAL A 198 -26.04 -1.75 8.36
C VAL A 198 -26.69 -1.43 9.71
N ALA A 199 -26.01 -1.72 10.82
CA ALA A 199 -26.46 -1.33 12.14
C ALA A 199 -26.70 0.18 12.23
N GLY A 200 -25.82 0.99 11.62
CA GLY A 200 -25.98 2.42 11.53
C GLY A 200 -27.29 2.85 10.88
N ARG A 201 -27.70 2.18 9.81
CA ARG A 201 -29.01 2.45 9.16
C ARG A 201 -30.19 2.22 10.10
N HIS A 202 -30.13 1.14 10.87
CA HIS A 202 -31.20 0.84 11.84
C HIS A 202 -31.26 1.91 12.93
N VAL A 203 -30.13 2.35 13.47
CA VAL A 203 -30.05 3.41 14.46
C VAL A 203 -30.63 4.72 13.89
N MET A 204 -30.20 5.16 12.72
CA MET A 204 -30.71 6.39 12.11
C MET A 204 -32.22 6.34 11.88
N LYS A 205 -32.75 5.22 11.36
CA LYS A 205 -34.17 5.03 11.15
C LYS A 205 -34.98 5.14 12.46
N LYS A 206 -34.48 4.54 13.55
CA LYS A 206 -35.12 4.56 14.86
C LYS A 206 -35.19 5.99 15.42
N PHE A 207 -34.19 6.80 15.18
CA PHE A 207 -34.19 8.19 15.60
C PHE A 207 -34.89 9.14 14.59
N GLY A 208 -35.64 8.60 13.61
CA GLY A 208 -36.44 9.36 12.65
C GLY A 208 -35.65 10.03 11.51
N TYR A 209 -34.40 9.62 11.32
CA TYR A 209 -33.55 10.13 10.22
C TYR A 209 -33.63 9.23 8.98
N SER A 210 -33.45 9.83 7.80
CA SER A 210 -33.22 9.08 6.58
C SER A 210 -31.92 8.29 6.70
N PRO A 211 -31.92 6.96 6.55
CA PRO A 211 -30.73 6.16 6.70
C PRO A 211 -29.68 6.47 5.65
N GLN A 212 -28.41 6.48 6.05
CA GLN A 212 -27.29 6.66 5.13
C GLN A 212 -27.23 5.58 4.05
N GLY A 213 -26.78 5.92 2.85
CA GLY A 213 -26.33 4.97 1.86
C GLY A 213 -25.02 4.31 2.30
N ILE A 214 -24.81 3.03 1.98
CA ILE A 214 -23.60 2.31 2.35
C ILE A 214 -22.82 1.95 1.10
N MET A 215 -21.51 2.18 1.15
CA MET A 215 -20.55 1.69 0.17
C MET A 215 -19.42 0.95 0.89
N THR A 216 -19.15 -0.30 0.49
CA THR A 216 -17.99 -1.03 1.01
C THR A 216 -16.90 -1.17 -0.04
N LEU A 217 -15.67 -1.07 0.40
CA LEU A 217 -14.47 -1.18 -0.43
C LEU A 217 -13.76 -2.51 -0.14
N PRO A 218 -13.02 -3.05 -1.12
CA PRO A 218 -12.33 -4.31 -0.96
C PRO A 218 -11.26 -4.23 0.13
N ILE A 219 -11.13 -5.33 0.86
CA ILE A 219 -10.03 -5.55 1.78
C ILE A 219 -8.93 -6.26 1.01
N ILE A 220 -7.69 -5.95 1.35
CA ILE A 220 -6.53 -6.64 0.79
C ILE A 220 -5.84 -7.50 1.83
N GLU A 221 -5.34 -8.63 1.37
CA GLU A 221 -4.48 -9.51 2.13
C GLU A 221 -3.10 -8.87 2.33
N GLY A 222 -2.43 -9.31 3.39
CA GLY A 222 -1.08 -8.86 3.72
C GLY A 222 0.01 -9.66 3.00
N LEU A 223 1.25 -9.45 3.44
CA LEU A 223 2.45 -10.10 2.88
C LEU A 223 2.49 -11.63 3.10
N ASP A 224 1.66 -12.14 4.01
CA ASP A 224 1.49 -13.56 4.31
C ASP A 224 0.55 -14.29 3.35
N ALA A 225 -0.01 -13.58 2.36
CA ALA A 225 -0.87 -14.20 1.39
C ALA A 225 -0.10 -15.16 0.47
N HIS A 226 -0.70 -16.33 0.25
CA HIS A 226 -0.20 -17.38 -0.62
C HIS A 226 -1.33 -17.99 -1.43
N PHE A 227 -1.00 -18.69 -2.48
CA PHE A 227 -1.98 -19.35 -3.33
C PHE A 227 -2.05 -20.84 -2.99
N SER A 228 -3.24 -21.33 -2.67
CA SER A 228 -3.47 -22.74 -2.34
C SER A 228 -4.86 -23.17 -2.82
N ASN A 229 -4.97 -24.36 -3.38
CA ASN A 229 -6.21 -24.96 -3.88
C ASN A 229 -7.02 -24.04 -4.81
N GLY A 230 -6.35 -23.33 -5.71
CA GLY A 230 -7.00 -22.42 -6.65
C GLY A 230 -7.43 -21.06 -6.09
N HIS A 231 -7.15 -20.77 -4.81
CA HIS A 231 -7.56 -19.56 -4.12
C HIS A 231 -6.38 -18.83 -3.47
N LEU A 232 -6.46 -17.50 -3.45
CA LEU A 232 -5.55 -16.67 -2.68
C LEU A 232 -5.99 -16.70 -1.20
N ILE A 233 -5.15 -17.25 -0.34
CA ILE A 233 -5.37 -17.37 1.10
C ILE A 233 -4.39 -16.44 1.81
N GLY A 234 -4.90 -15.58 2.69
CA GLY A 234 -4.07 -14.67 3.47
C GLY A 234 -4.91 -13.94 4.51
N LYS A 235 -4.27 -13.51 5.59
CA LYS A 235 -4.94 -12.65 6.55
C LYS A 235 -5.11 -11.25 5.97
N LYS A 236 -6.17 -10.55 6.35
CA LYS A 236 -6.32 -9.12 6.10
C LYS A 236 -5.02 -8.40 6.45
N MET A 237 -4.57 -7.49 5.58
CA MET A 237 -3.41 -6.65 5.87
C MET A 237 -3.61 -5.90 7.19
N SER A 238 -2.72 -6.13 8.13
CA SER A 238 -2.78 -5.50 9.45
C SER A 238 -1.40 -5.43 10.08
N LYS A 239 -1.15 -4.35 10.81
CA LYS A 239 0.07 -4.20 11.60
C LYS A 239 0.18 -5.26 12.71
N SER A 240 -0.94 -5.66 13.30
CA SER A 240 -0.99 -6.67 14.35
C SER A 240 -0.54 -8.05 13.88
N PHE A 241 -0.68 -8.34 12.60
CA PHE A 241 -0.23 -9.58 11.96
C PHE A 241 1.18 -9.47 11.38
N ASN A 242 1.83 -8.30 11.49
CA ASN A 242 3.14 -8.02 10.91
C ASN A 242 3.22 -8.32 9.39
N ASN A 243 2.10 -8.25 8.69
CA ASN A 243 1.95 -8.54 7.26
C ASN A 243 1.66 -7.29 6.42
N SER A 244 1.95 -6.09 6.95
CA SER A 244 1.54 -4.83 6.33
C SER A 244 2.67 -4.09 5.63
N ILE A 245 2.30 -3.37 4.57
CA ILE A 245 3.13 -2.36 3.91
C ILE A 245 2.67 -1.01 4.45
N SER A 246 3.48 -0.37 5.30
CA SER A 246 3.14 0.93 5.86
C SER A 246 3.18 2.02 4.79
N LEU A 247 2.27 2.99 4.86
CA LEU A 247 2.32 4.17 3.98
C LEU A 247 3.57 5.02 4.23
N PHE A 248 4.17 4.89 5.42
CA PHE A 248 5.36 5.63 5.88
C PHE A 248 6.63 4.78 6.00
N ASP A 249 6.62 3.55 5.47
CA ASP A 249 7.86 2.83 5.25
C ASP A 249 8.77 3.67 4.33
N ASP A 250 10.07 3.64 4.56
CA ASP A 250 11.00 4.27 3.62
C ASP A 250 10.84 3.66 2.21
N PRO A 251 11.15 4.42 1.16
CA PRO A 251 10.88 4.00 -0.21
C PRO A 251 11.48 2.65 -0.59
N PHE A 252 12.68 2.34 -0.11
CA PHE A 252 13.34 1.06 -0.39
C PHE A 252 12.65 -0.11 0.33
N THR A 253 12.31 0.05 1.60
CA THR A 253 11.58 -0.96 2.38
C THR A 253 10.20 -1.22 1.78
N LYS A 254 9.47 -0.17 1.38
CA LYS A 254 8.19 -0.29 0.70
C LYS A 254 8.33 -1.04 -0.62
N PHE A 255 9.31 -0.69 -1.45
CA PHE A 255 9.60 -1.37 -2.71
C PHE A 255 9.89 -2.85 -2.47
N ARG A 256 10.78 -3.18 -1.53
CA ARG A 256 11.13 -4.55 -1.16
C ARG A 256 9.92 -5.37 -0.70
N LYS A 257 9.04 -4.79 0.12
CA LYS A 257 7.82 -5.45 0.57
C LYS A 257 6.87 -5.74 -0.60
N ILE A 258 6.71 -4.82 -1.55
CA ILE A 258 5.87 -5.06 -2.74
C ILE A 258 6.49 -6.16 -3.60
N MET A 259 7.82 -6.19 -3.76
CA MET A 259 8.49 -7.27 -4.49
C MET A 259 8.35 -8.65 -3.83
N SER A 260 8.05 -8.73 -2.53
CA SER A 260 7.89 -9.98 -1.79
C SER A 260 6.47 -10.54 -1.78
N ILE A 261 5.47 -9.83 -2.31
CA ILE A 261 4.09 -10.35 -2.35
C ILE A 261 3.97 -11.55 -3.29
N HIS A 262 2.98 -12.41 -3.04
CA HIS A 262 2.65 -13.50 -3.95
C HIS A 262 2.18 -12.98 -5.32
N ASP A 263 2.42 -13.72 -6.41
CA ASP A 263 2.11 -13.27 -7.77
C ASP A 263 0.60 -13.03 -7.97
N GLU A 264 -0.25 -13.90 -7.43
CA GLU A 264 -1.71 -13.70 -7.51
C GLU A 264 -2.18 -12.49 -6.70
N LEU A 265 -1.50 -12.17 -5.58
CA LEU A 265 -1.78 -10.94 -4.84
C LEU A 265 -1.37 -9.69 -5.65
N MET A 266 -0.28 -9.77 -6.43
CA MET A 266 0.12 -8.71 -7.35
C MET A 266 -1.01 -8.37 -8.33
N TRP A 267 -1.64 -9.37 -8.96
CA TRP A 267 -2.74 -9.14 -9.88
C TRP A 267 -3.98 -8.54 -9.21
N LYS A 268 -4.26 -8.95 -7.97
CA LYS A 268 -5.31 -8.33 -7.16
C LYS A 268 -5.00 -6.85 -6.89
N TYR A 269 -3.73 -6.50 -6.62
CA TYR A 269 -3.32 -5.10 -6.43
C TYR A 269 -3.45 -4.28 -7.71
N TYR A 270 -3.15 -4.83 -8.89
CA TYR A 270 -3.38 -4.16 -10.16
C TYR A 270 -4.86 -3.81 -10.36
N LYS A 271 -5.78 -4.74 -10.05
CA LYS A 271 -7.23 -4.49 -10.12
C LYS A 271 -7.66 -3.38 -9.17
N ILE A 272 -7.25 -3.47 -7.91
CA ILE A 272 -7.76 -2.61 -6.84
C ILE A 272 -7.16 -1.20 -6.91
N PHE A 273 -5.85 -1.07 -7.11
CA PHE A 273 -5.18 0.23 -7.07
C PHE A 273 -5.14 0.96 -8.41
N PHE A 274 -5.20 0.23 -9.51
CA PHE A 274 -5.00 0.81 -10.85
C PHE A 274 -6.12 0.50 -11.83
N SER A 275 -7.21 -0.12 -11.37
CA SER A 275 -8.41 -0.37 -12.17
C SER A 275 -8.20 -1.25 -13.40
N TYR A 276 -7.21 -2.11 -13.38
CA TYR A 276 -7.02 -3.08 -14.46
C TYR A 276 -8.20 -4.06 -14.51
N SER A 277 -8.78 -4.23 -15.67
CA SER A 277 -9.82 -5.24 -15.90
C SER A 277 -9.25 -6.65 -15.86
N THR A 278 -10.11 -7.65 -15.79
CA THR A 278 -9.67 -9.06 -15.90
C THR A 278 -9.01 -9.31 -17.25
N ASN A 279 -9.55 -8.71 -18.34
CA ASN A 279 -8.99 -8.84 -19.68
C ASN A 279 -7.60 -8.21 -19.78
N ASP A 280 -7.37 -7.03 -19.19
CA ASP A 280 -6.04 -6.40 -19.15
C ASP A 280 -5.01 -7.33 -18.50
N ILE A 281 -5.39 -7.98 -17.40
CA ILE A 281 -4.50 -8.91 -16.67
C ILE A 281 -4.23 -10.16 -17.50
N VAL A 282 -5.24 -10.70 -18.18
CA VAL A 282 -5.06 -11.86 -19.07
C VAL A 282 -4.09 -11.51 -20.20
N LEU A 283 -4.23 -10.35 -20.82
CA LEU A 283 -3.32 -9.87 -21.86
C LEU A 283 -1.87 -9.70 -21.34
N ILE A 284 -1.70 -9.17 -20.14
CA ILE A 284 -0.36 -9.05 -19.53
C ILE A 284 0.21 -10.43 -19.20
N LYS A 285 -0.60 -11.36 -18.70
CA LYS A 285 -0.17 -12.75 -18.41
C LYS A 285 0.24 -13.53 -19.65
N SER A 286 -0.35 -13.21 -20.81
CA SER A 286 -0.04 -13.85 -22.11
C SER A 286 1.17 -13.23 -22.81
N SER A 287 1.66 -12.06 -22.37
CA SER A 287 2.90 -11.50 -22.85
C SER A 287 4.10 -12.20 -22.20
N ASP A 288 5.22 -12.33 -22.92
CA ASP A 288 6.48 -12.96 -22.42
C ASP A 288 7.16 -12.16 -21.28
N ASP A 289 6.51 -11.15 -20.76
CA ASP A 289 7.01 -10.34 -19.65
C ASP A 289 7.13 -11.20 -18.37
N HIS A 290 8.33 -11.34 -17.87
CA HIS A 290 8.59 -12.05 -16.63
C HIS A 290 7.80 -11.43 -15.47
N ILE A 291 7.15 -12.25 -14.65
CA ILE A 291 6.40 -11.87 -13.44
C ILE A 291 7.18 -10.86 -12.56
N LYS A 292 8.51 -11.02 -12.49
CA LYS A 292 9.37 -10.07 -11.78
C LYS A 292 9.31 -8.66 -12.37
N GLY A 293 9.24 -8.52 -13.69
CA GLY A 293 9.09 -7.23 -14.38
C GLY A 293 7.77 -6.57 -14.00
N GLU A 294 6.68 -7.32 -13.98
CA GLU A 294 5.37 -6.82 -13.56
C GLU A 294 5.35 -6.39 -12.09
N LYS A 295 6.00 -7.14 -11.18
CA LYS A 295 6.16 -6.68 -9.78
C LYS A 295 6.92 -5.37 -9.67
N ILE A 296 7.97 -5.19 -10.46
CA ILE A 296 8.72 -3.92 -10.52
C ILE A 296 7.81 -2.79 -11.02
N LYS A 297 7.05 -3.02 -12.10
CA LYS A 297 6.09 -2.03 -12.63
C LYS A 297 5.04 -1.67 -11.56
N LEU A 298 4.48 -2.66 -10.86
CA LEU A 298 3.54 -2.44 -9.75
C LEU A 298 4.19 -1.60 -8.64
N ALA A 299 5.38 -1.98 -8.19
CA ALA A 299 6.08 -1.26 -7.13
C ALA A 299 6.35 0.20 -7.50
N ILE A 300 6.81 0.46 -8.73
CA ILE A 300 7.00 1.83 -9.25
C ILE A 300 5.68 2.58 -9.24
N LYS A 301 4.59 2.01 -9.77
CA LYS A 301 3.26 2.66 -9.79
C LYS A 301 2.77 3.00 -8.38
N MET A 302 2.85 2.05 -7.44
CA MET A 302 2.41 2.25 -6.06
C MET A 302 3.24 3.31 -5.31
N LEU A 303 4.55 3.33 -5.51
CA LEU A 303 5.39 4.36 -4.90
C LEU A 303 5.16 5.72 -5.56
N SER A 304 5.10 5.75 -6.89
CA SER A 304 4.91 7.00 -7.65
C SER A 304 3.63 7.73 -7.27
N SER A 305 2.55 7.01 -7.00
CA SER A 305 1.27 7.59 -6.59
C SER A 305 1.29 8.24 -5.20
N THR A 306 2.28 7.89 -4.35
CA THR A 306 2.37 8.38 -2.97
C THR A 306 3.53 9.32 -2.71
N ILE A 307 4.68 9.10 -3.34
CA ILE A 307 5.95 9.82 -3.06
C ILE A 307 6.65 10.34 -4.32
N GLY A 308 6.04 10.17 -5.49
CA GLY A 308 6.55 10.67 -6.78
C GLY A 308 7.48 9.70 -7.50
N PHE A 309 7.49 9.83 -8.84
CA PHE A 309 8.18 8.91 -9.76
C PHE A 309 9.70 8.85 -9.55
N GLN A 310 10.35 9.99 -9.33
CA GLN A 310 11.80 10.02 -9.16
C GLN A 310 12.27 9.25 -7.92
N ILE A 311 11.51 9.34 -6.82
CA ILE A 311 11.83 8.62 -5.58
C ILE A 311 11.57 7.12 -5.77
N ALA A 312 10.50 6.75 -6.48
CA ALA A 312 10.21 5.37 -6.83
C ALA A 312 11.34 4.75 -7.66
N MET A 313 11.86 5.47 -8.65
CA MET A 313 13.00 5.03 -9.48
C MET A 313 14.30 4.89 -8.68
N LYS A 314 14.56 5.78 -7.71
CA LYS A 314 15.70 5.63 -6.80
C LYS A 314 15.57 4.37 -5.93
N ALA A 315 14.36 4.08 -5.43
CA ALA A 315 14.09 2.86 -4.65
C ALA A 315 14.29 1.60 -5.50
N MET A 316 13.82 1.59 -6.75
CA MET A 316 14.05 0.50 -7.71
C MET A 316 15.55 0.27 -7.97
N LYS A 317 16.31 1.36 -8.26
CA LYS A 317 17.76 1.25 -8.47
C LYS A 317 18.44 0.63 -7.26
N LYS A 318 18.12 1.11 -6.05
CA LYS A 318 18.65 0.55 -4.80
C LYS A 318 18.26 -0.92 -4.64
N PHE A 319 17.02 -1.30 -4.95
CA PHE A 319 16.57 -2.69 -4.89
C PHE A 319 17.38 -3.59 -5.83
N ASN A 320 17.59 -3.15 -7.08
CA ASN A 320 18.39 -3.90 -8.06
C ASN A 320 19.87 -4.05 -7.65
N GLN A 321 20.43 -3.06 -6.96
CA GLN A 321 21.79 -3.17 -6.40
C GLN A 321 21.91 -4.26 -5.34
N PHE A 322 20.87 -4.46 -4.51
CA PHE A 322 20.89 -5.45 -3.42
C PHE A 322 20.42 -6.85 -3.85
N PHE A 323 19.43 -6.92 -4.73
CA PHE A 323 18.71 -8.16 -5.05
C PHE A 323 18.70 -8.53 -6.54
N GLY A 324 19.26 -7.67 -7.41
CA GLY A 324 19.43 -7.99 -8.82
C GLY A 324 20.35 -9.19 -9.00
N ARG A 325 19.87 -10.26 -9.66
CA ARG A 325 20.78 -11.30 -10.17
C ARG A 325 21.69 -10.65 -11.21
N SER A 326 22.95 -11.10 -11.27
CA SER A 326 23.96 -10.57 -12.19
C SER A 326 23.64 -10.73 -13.68
N ASP A 327 22.53 -11.38 -14.03
CA ASP A 327 22.19 -11.73 -15.42
C ASP A 327 21.19 -10.80 -16.09
N ALA A 328 20.66 -9.81 -15.38
CA ALA A 328 19.72 -8.80 -15.92
C ALA A 328 20.05 -7.40 -15.43
N ILE A 329 21.32 -7.01 -15.46
CA ILE A 329 21.72 -5.60 -15.39
C ILE A 329 21.99 -5.17 -16.82
N GLU A 330 20.94 -4.71 -17.51
CA GLU A 330 21.14 -3.81 -18.61
C GLU A 330 21.97 -2.61 -18.13
N ASP A 331 23.17 -2.56 -18.57
CA ASP A 331 24.10 -1.52 -18.96
C ASP A 331 23.96 -0.06 -18.46
N LYS A 332 23.58 0.22 -17.21
CA LYS A 332 23.60 1.61 -16.74
C LYS A 332 24.40 1.91 -15.47
N ASN A 333 25.12 0.96 -14.91
CA ASN A 333 26.11 1.20 -13.84
C ASN A 333 27.47 0.57 -14.18
N ILE A 334 27.83 0.55 -15.43
CA ILE A 334 29.20 0.26 -15.86
C ILE A 334 29.95 1.58 -15.74
N PHE A 335 30.84 1.69 -14.77
CA PHE A 335 31.75 2.82 -14.70
C PHE A 335 32.69 2.72 -15.91
N THR A 336 32.58 3.66 -16.84
CA THR A 336 33.55 3.76 -17.92
C THR A 336 34.76 4.50 -17.39
N ILE A 337 35.91 3.83 -17.42
CA ILE A 337 37.20 4.43 -17.06
C ILE A 337 37.91 4.73 -18.36
N THR A 338 38.24 5.99 -18.56
CA THR A 338 39.13 6.39 -19.66
C THR A 338 40.54 6.32 -19.15
N ILE A 339 41.36 5.49 -19.78
CA ILE A 339 42.79 5.30 -19.44
C ILE A 339 43.63 5.96 -20.53
N GLU A 340 44.68 6.69 -20.15
CA GLU A 340 45.69 7.15 -21.06
C GLU A 340 46.38 5.96 -21.72
N ASN A 341 46.64 6.02 -23.01
CA ASN A 341 47.14 4.91 -23.81
C ASN A 341 48.56 4.52 -23.34
N ASP A 342 48.62 3.53 -22.46
CA ASP A 342 49.86 2.89 -22.03
C ASP A 342 49.81 1.40 -22.45
N PRO A 343 50.46 1.02 -23.55
CA PRO A 343 50.37 -0.33 -24.12
C PRO A 343 50.93 -1.43 -23.23
N ASN A 344 51.68 -1.08 -22.17
CA ASN A 344 52.33 -2.03 -21.28
C ASN A 344 51.57 -2.27 -19.96
N LEU A 345 50.42 -1.64 -19.74
CA LEU A 345 49.65 -1.80 -18.52
C LEU A 345 48.92 -3.16 -18.50
N ASN A 346 49.36 -3.99 -17.55
CA ASN A 346 48.73 -5.28 -17.23
C ASN A 346 47.35 -5.00 -16.55
N LEU A 347 46.37 -5.87 -16.80
CA LEU A 347 45.04 -5.79 -16.24
C LEU A 347 45.06 -5.65 -14.68
N ILE A 348 45.96 -6.35 -13.98
CA ILE A 348 46.11 -6.26 -12.53
C ILE A 348 46.59 -4.88 -12.10
N ASP A 349 47.46 -4.23 -12.85
CA ASP A 349 47.94 -2.88 -12.55
C ASP A 349 46.84 -1.84 -12.74
N ILE A 350 46.02 -2.02 -13.75
CA ILE A 350 44.85 -1.17 -13.99
C ILE A 350 43.88 -1.32 -12.81
N LEU A 351 43.53 -2.56 -12.40
CA LEU A 351 42.63 -2.81 -11.29
C LEU A 351 43.15 -2.24 -9.96
N PHE A 352 44.45 -2.27 -9.76
CA PHE A 352 45.08 -1.69 -8.57
C PHE A 352 45.12 -0.15 -8.64
N LYS A 353 45.54 0.43 -9.76
CA LYS A 353 45.62 1.89 -10.01
C LYS A 353 44.26 2.55 -9.77
N TYR A 354 43.18 1.93 -10.23
CA TYR A 354 41.81 2.45 -10.10
C TYR A 354 41.06 1.91 -8.87
N LYS A 355 41.78 1.32 -7.89
CA LYS A 355 41.27 0.88 -6.57
C LYS A 355 40.13 -0.16 -6.63
N TYR A 356 40.06 -0.98 -7.68
CA TYR A 356 39.15 -2.11 -7.76
C TYR A 356 39.63 -3.31 -6.93
N VAL A 357 40.92 -3.38 -6.68
CA VAL A 357 41.56 -4.31 -5.75
C VAL A 357 42.45 -3.54 -4.78
N LYS A 358 42.59 -4.06 -3.56
CA LYS A 358 43.37 -3.39 -2.51
C LYS A 358 44.87 -3.57 -2.68
N SER A 359 45.27 -4.58 -3.43
CA SER A 359 46.68 -4.87 -3.74
C SER A 359 46.80 -5.71 -5.03
N ARG A 360 47.98 -5.67 -5.66
CA ARG A 360 48.29 -6.56 -6.79
C ARG A 360 48.19 -8.05 -6.42
N SER A 361 48.50 -8.39 -5.19
CA SER A 361 48.36 -9.77 -4.67
C SER A 361 46.91 -10.22 -4.61
N GLU A 362 45.95 -9.31 -4.28
CA GLU A 362 44.54 -9.58 -4.35
C GLU A 362 44.06 -9.80 -5.79
N GLY A 363 44.53 -9.00 -6.73
CA GLY A 363 44.27 -9.18 -8.16
C GLY A 363 44.70 -10.54 -8.68
N LYS A 364 45.95 -10.96 -8.35
CA LYS A 364 46.46 -12.29 -8.67
C LYS A 364 45.64 -13.42 -8.04
N ARG A 365 45.19 -13.25 -6.79
CA ARG A 365 44.32 -14.22 -6.10
C ARG A 365 42.97 -14.36 -6.80
N LEU A 366 42.37 -13.27 -7.23
CA LEU A 366 41.10 -13.28 -7.95
C LEU A 366 41.20 -14.05 -9.28
N ILE A 367 42.28 -13.88 -10.03
CA ILE A 367 42.52 -14.66 -11.26
C ILE A 367 42.61 -16.16 -10.94
N ARG A 368 43.43 -16.53 -9.94
CA ARG A 368 43.58 -17.95 -9.53
C ARG A 368 42.24 -18.56 -9.07
N GLN A 369 41.38 -17.79 -8.42
CA GLN A 369 40.04 -18.18 -7.98
C GLN A 369 38.99 -18.14 -9.07
N LYS A 370 39.35 -17.85 -10.33
CA LYS A 370 38.44 -17.68 -11.48
C LYS A 370 37.37 -16.62 -11.22
N GLY A 371 37.69 -15.62 -10.42
CA GLY A 371 36.76 -14.52 -10.04
C GLY A 371 36.91 -13.26 -10.91
N LEU A 372 37.79 -13.25 -11.90
CA LEU A 372 38.01 -12.13 -12.82
C LEU A 372 37.60 -12.50 -14.25
N TYR A 373 36.78 -11.66 -14.87
CA TYR A 373 36.32 -11.85 -16.25
C TYR A 373 36.68 -10.64 -17.08
N LEU A 374 37.12 -10.86 -18.30
CA LEU A 374 37.38 -9.87 -19.34
C LEU A 374 36.53 -10.21 -20.56
N ASN A 375 35.72 -9.25 -21.03
CA ASN A 375 34.81 -9.45 -22.17
C ASN A 375 34.01 -10.76 -22.07
N ASN A 376 33.43 -11.01 -20.87
CA ASN A 376 32.69 -12.22 -20.47
C ASN A 376 33.52 -13.52 -20.37
N ASN A 377 34.80 -13.54 -20.69
CA ASN A 377 35.65 -14.69 -20.57
C ASN A 377 36.44 -14.72 -19.24
N ILE A 378 36.62 -15.88 -18.64
CA ILE A 378 37.40 -16.01 -17.41
C ILE A 378 38.86 -15.70 -17.73
N VAL A 379 39.45 -14.76 -16.99
CA VAL A 379 40.87 -14.45 -17.08
C VAL A 379 41.67 -15.59 -16.38
N LYS A 380 42.56 -16.25 -17.10
CA LYS A 380 43.41 -17.31 -16.60
C LYS A 380 44.88 -16.93 -16.49
N ASP A 381 45.32 -15.99 -17.32
CA ASP A 381 46.67 -15.50 -17.34
C ASP A 381 46.86 -14.28 -16.41
N LEU A 382 47.98 -14.24 -15.70
CA LEU A 382 48.34 -13.13 -14.82
C LEU A 382 48.86 -11.88 -15.58
N ASN A 383 49.28 -12.07 -16.83
CA ASN A 383 49.91 -11.03 -17.67
C ASN A 383 48.99 -10.54 -18.81
N VAL A 384 47.66 -10.65 -18.58
CA VAL A 384 46.69 -10.17 -19.58
C VAL A 384 46.80 -8.67 -19.76
N THR A 385 46.97 -8.22 -21.00
CA THR A 385 46.87 -6.84 -21.42
C THR A 385 45.50 -6.57 -22.06
N LEU A 386 45.06 -5.31 -22.03
CA LEU A 386 43.81 -4.92 -22.63
C LEU A 386 44.01 -4.47 -24.08
N ASP A 387 43.06 -4.82 -24.94
CA ASP A 387 43.05 -4.27 -26.31
C ASP A 387 42.68 -2.78 -26.28
N SER A 388 43.63 -1.94 -26.72
CA SER A 388 43.45 -0.48 -26.73
C SER A 388 42.48 0.01 -27.83
N LYS A 389 42.15 -0.84 -28.80
CA LYS A 389 41.29 -0.49 -29.94
C LYS A 389 39.81 -0.67 -29.68
N GLN A 390 39.43 -1.33 -28.57
CA GLN A 390 38.05 -1.62 -28.24
C GLN A 390 37.74 -1.30 -26.77
N MET A 391 36.43 -1.20 -26.48
CA MET A 391 35.97 -1.10 -25.11
C MET A 391 36.10 -2.47 -24.45
N ASN A 392 36.81 -2.53 -23.32
CA ASN A 392 37.01 -3.75 -22.57
C ASN A 392 36.06 -3.82 -21.36
N SER A 393 35.24 -4.84 -21.30
CA SER A 393 34.32 -5.07 -20.17
C SER A 393 34.98 -5.96 -19.13
N ILE A 394 35.05 -5.50 -17.87
CA ILE A 394 35.64 -6.24 -16.76
C ILE A 394 34.59 -6.57 -15.72
N ARG A 395 34.60 -7.81 -15.20
CA ARG A 395 33.78 -8.23 -14.07
C ARG A 395 34.67 -8.87 -12.99
N ILE A 396 34.52 -8.38 -11.76
CA ILE A 396 35.25 -8.86 -10.58
C ILE A 396 34.27 -9.49 -9.61
N GLY A 397 34.33 -10.82 -9.45
CA GLY A 397 33.40 -11.59 -8.63
C GLY A 397 31.97 -11.42 -9.08
N LYS A 398 31.03 -11.32 -8.12
CA LYS A 398 29.59 -11.16 -8.39
C LYS A 398 29.12 -9.70 -8.42
N LYS A 399 29.95 -8.73 -8.06
CA LYS A 399 29.48 -7.39 -7.68
C LYS A 399 30.03 -6.22 -8.48
N ILE A 400 31.21 -6.33 -9.08
CA ILE A 400 31.89 -5.19 -9.74
C ILE A 400 31.94 -5.43 -11.23
N ARG A 401 31.39 -4.46 -12.01
CA ARG A 401 31.56 -4.40 -13.47
C ARG A 401 32.11 -3.02 -13.83
N ALA A 402 33.06 -2.98 -14.74
CA ALA A 402 33.61 -1.74 -15.27
C ALA A 402 33.89 -1.87 -16.75
N ASN A 403 33.68 -0.83 -17.51
CA ASN A 403 34.16 -0.70 -18.88
C ASN A 403 35.45 0.13 -18.86
N ILE A 404 36.47 -0.35 -19.57
CA ILE A 404 37.73 0.36 -19.75
C ILE A 404 37.85 0.75 -21.21
N GLN A 405 38.01 2.05 -21.42
CA GLN A 405 38.25 2.63 -22.74
C GLN A 405 39.54 3.42 -22.70
N PHE A 406 40.36 3.28 -23.73
CA PHE A 406 41.56 4.05 -23.86
C PHE A 406 41.25 5.42 -24.51
N SER A 407 41.82 6.51 -23.99
CA SER A 407 41.66 7.83 -24.59
C SER A 407 42.48 7.91 -25.87
N LEU A 408 41.88 8.38 -26.95
CA LEU A 408 42.57 8.77 -28.17
C LEU A 408 43.23 10.17 -27.97
N SER A 409 44.20 10.27 -27.06
CA SER A 409 44.97 11.48 -26.93
C SER A 409 46.18 11.37 -27.85
N ASN A 410 46.24 12.26 -28.84
CA ASN A 410 47.28 12.56 -29.82
C ASN A 410 47.04 12.04 -31.24
N LEU A 411 46.04 12.58 -31.91
CA LEU A 411 46.24 13.03 -33.30
C LEU A 411 46.41 14.55 -33.24
N LYS A 412 47.65 15.03 -33.17
CA LYS A 412 47.98 16.37 -33.58
C LYS A 412 47.69 16.45 -35.09
N PHE A 413 46.62 17.14 -35.44
CA PHE A 413 46.49 17.66 -36.78
C PHE A 413 47.58 18.72 -36.95
N SER A 414 48.65 18.40 -37.67
CA SER A 414 49.51 19.37 -38.26
C SER A 414 48.70 20.09 -39.35
N SER A 415 48.41 21.34 -39.10
CA SER A 415 47.94 22.27 -40.11
C SER A 415 49.05 22.46 -41.18
N GLU A 416 48.74 22.11 -42.39
CA GLU A 416 49.21 22.85 -43.61
C GLU A 416 47.98 23.50 -44.25
#